data_b3cae9ece2192bc55ea822f0deb175b5
#
_entry.id   b3cae9ece2192bc55ea822f0deb175b5
#
_cell.length_a   1.000
_cell.length_b   1.000
_cell.length_c   1.000
_cell.angle_alpha   90.00
_cell.angle_beta   90.00
_cell.angle_gamma   90.00
#
_symmetry.space_group_name_H-M   'P 1'
#
loop_
_entity.id
_entity.type
_entity.pdbx_description
1 polymer ?
#
loop_
_entity_poly.entity_id
_entity_poly.type
_entity_poly.pdbx_seq_one_letter_code
_entity_poly.pdbx_strand_id
1 'polypeptide(L)'
;MMQTTTFRLHWVLAVVLGFPSLSPAARGQEKSRDNLVVTLPAPPAEAAGQPAWNNATGSNSIPGQAPPASSNGLIWKASSPHSTIYLLGSIHVASSDMYPLPRHIEEAFRRSSVLVVEVDLNKIDQSRFQPLLMAKGMYPFDDSLWNHISPDTKTLVTRFCDENGLPSEVFARVKPWLATVMASMLPMQTSGMSPELGIDKHFLNLAGNAMRVEQLETAEGQLRLLADIPESQQEKYLAATLKSAALTQKLVKEFKGAWMTGDANRLDTLVSGSWEGAEELQKSIFADRNPHMADVAEQCLKNNQRCFVVVGAGHLVGREGVVRLLQDRGFKVEQLFSSN
;
A
#
# COMPACT_ATOMS: atom_id res chain seq x y z
N MET A 1 -9.72 36.37 -2.89
CA MET A 1 -9.01 35.32 -3.62
C MET A 1 -8.86 34.13 -2.65
N MET A 2 -9.91 33.28 -2.54
CA MET A 2 -9.88 32.09 -1.69
C MET A 2 -9.09 31.03 -2.43
N GLN A 3 -7.89 30.70 -1.94
CA GLN A 3 -7.17 29.52 -2.38
C GLN A 3 -7.97 28.30 -1.89
N THR A 4 -8.57 27.58 -2.82
CA THR A 4 -9.16 26.27 -2.58
C THR A 4 -8.03 25.31 -2.25
N THR A 5 -7.82 25.08 -0.97
CA THR A 5 -6.90 24.09 -0.43
C THR A 5 -7.43 22.70 -0.83
N THR A 6 -6.77 22.07 -1.77
CA THR A 6 -7.23 20.79 -2.34
C THR A 6 -6.63 19.64 -1.52
N PHE A 7 -7.45 18.98 -0.75
CA PHE A 7 -7.12 17.75 -0.01
C PHE A 7 -6.54 16.67 -0.95
N ARG A 8 -5.41 16.05 -0.59
CA ARG A 8 -4.68 15.06 -1.40
C ARG A 8 -4.58 13.68 -0.75
N LEU A 9 -5.44 13.40 0.24
CA LEU A 9 -5.36 12.26 1.15
C LEU A 9 -5.43 10.85 0.50
N HIS A 10 -6.18 10.70 -0.55
CA HIS A 10 -6.75 9.42 -1.00
C HIS A 10 -5.77 8.39 -1.55
N TRP A 11 -4.75 8.82 -2.29
CA TRP A 11 -3.82 7.87 -2.92
C TRP A 11 -2.82 7.27 -1.92
N VAL A 12 -2.51 7.99 -0.85
CA VAL A 12 -1.59 7.51 0.19
C VAL A 12 -2.20 6.34 0.96
N LEU A 13 -3.51 6.36 1.22
CA LEU A 13 -4.19 5.26 1.91
C LEU A 13 -4.08 3.92 1.17
N ALA A 14 -4.23 3.92 -0.15
CA ALA A 14 -4.10 2.71 -0.94
C ALA A 14 -2.64 2.26 -1.12
N VAL A 15 -1.69 3.22 -1.15
CA VAL A 15 -0.25 2.94 -1.30
C VAL A 15 0.37 2.51 0.03
N VAL A 16 -0.13 3.01 1.17
CA VAL A 16 0.49 2.84 2.49
C VAL A 16 -0.14 1.71 3.30
N LEU A 17 -1.41 1.35 3.07
CA LEU A 17 -2.13 0.38 3.92
C LEU A 17 -2.31 -1.00 3.30
N GLY A 18 -1.85 -1.24 2.06
CA GLY A 18 -1.72 -2.58 1.46
C GLY A 18 -2.87 -3.55 1.69
N PHE A 19 -4.12 -3.10 1.52
CA PHE A 19 -5.24 -4.03 1.67
C PHE A 19 -5.12 -5.19 0.68
N PRO A 20 -5.21 -6.45 1.15
CA PRO A 20 -5.23 -7.59 0.25
C PRO A 20 -6.37 -7.43 -0.75
N SER A 21 -6.09 -7.75 -2.03
CA SER A 21 -7.06 -7.65 -3.10
C SER A 21 -8.36 -8.33 -2.72
N LEU A 22 -9.48 -7.62 -2.74
CA LEU A 22 -10.82 -8.17 -2.65
C LEU A 22 -11.17 -8.82 -4.01
N SER A 23 -10.37 -9.80 -4.45
CA SER A 23 -10.64 -10.56 -5.67
C SER A 23 -11.59 -11.70 -5.37
N PRO A 24 -12.75 -11.79 -6.04
CA PRO A 24 -13.59 -12.97 -5.95
C PRO A 24 -12.93 -14.12 -6.70
N ALA A 25 -12.78 -15.25 -6.02
CA ALA A 25 -12.41 -16.51 -6.67
C ALA A 25 -13.48 -16.87 -7.71
N ALA A 26 -13.08 -16.96 -8.97
CA ALA A 26 -13.90 -17.50 -10.03
C ALA A 26 -14.18 -18.98 -9.75
N ARG A 27 -15.41 -19.34 -9.34
CA ARG A 27 -15.96 -20.69 -9.46
C ARG A 27 -17.40 -20.62 -9.97
N GLY A 28 -17.64 -21.55 -10.90
CA GLY A 28 -18.75 -21.73 -11.78
C GLY A 28 -20.14 -21.60 -11.16
N GLN A 29 -21.03 -21.34 -12.08
CA GLN A 29 -22.46 -21.29 -12.05
C GLN A 29 -23.13 -22.13 -10.95
N GLU A 30 -23.88 -21.44 -10.07
CA GLU A 30 -25.19 -21.92 -9.66
C GLU A 30 -26.07 -20.73 -9.26
N LYS A 31 -27.28 -20.69 -9.79
CA LYS A 31 -28.29 -19.65 -9.51
C LYS A 31 -28.79 -19.81 -8.08
N SER A 32 -28.43 -18.88 -7.20
CA SER A 32 -29.21 -18.61 -5.99
C SER A 32 -29.27 -17.10 -5.80
N ARG A 33 -30.50 -16.60 -5.76
CA ARG A 33 -30.81 -15.22 -5.35
C ARG A 33 -30.51 -15.14 -3.86
N ASP A 34 -29.65 -14.23 -3.44
CA ASP A 34 -29.49 -13.68 -2.09
C ASP A 34 -28.07 -13.52 -1.55
N ASN A 35 -27.02 -13.44 -2.40
CA ASN A 35 -25.71 -12.99 -1.95
C ASN A 35 -25.20 -11.88 -2.85
N LEU A 36 -25.34 -10.62 -2.40
CA LEU A 36 -24.70 -9.47 -3.02
C LEU A 36 -23.20 -9.53 -2.72
N VAL A 37 -22.46 -10.24 -3.57
CA VAL A 37 -21.00 -10.18 -3.57
C VAL A 37 -20.62 -8.86 -4.24
N VAL A 38 -20.01 -7.95 -3.49
CA VAL A 38 -19.41 -6.73 -4.06
C VAL A 38 -18.24 -7.15 -4.96
N THR A 39 -18.53 -7.33 -6.23
CA THR A 39 -17.54 -7.58 -7.27
C THR A 39 -17.14 -6.24 -7.87
N LEU A 40 -15.91 -5.80 -7.66
CA LEU A 40 -15.33 -4.79 -8.51
C LEU A 40 -15.25 -5.36 -9.94
N PRO A 41 -15.57 -4.59 -10.99
CA PRO A 41 -15.49 -5.08 -12.35
C PRO A 41 -14.08 -5.58 -12.65
N ALA A 42 -13.97 -6.79 -13.20
CA ALA A 42 -12.72 -7.33 -13.68
C ALA A 42 -12.19 -6.44 -14.83
N PRO A 43 -10.88 -6.22 -14.94
CA PRO A 43 -10.31 -5.56 -16.11
C PRO A 43 -10.66 -6.36 -17.38
N PRO A 44 -10.79 -5.69 -18.55
CA PRO A 44 -11.12 -6.36 -19.79
C PRO A 44 -10.15 -7.50 -20.09
N ALA A 45 -10.68 -8.62 -20.56
CA ALA A 45 -10.02 -9.93 -20.65
C ALA A 45 -8.86 -10.04 -21.68
N GLU A 46 -8.43 -8.97 -22.32
CA GLU A 46 -7.41 -9.01 -23.37
C GLU A 46 -5.96 -8.75 -22.93
N ALA A 47 -5.69 -8.58 -21.65
CA ALA A 47 -4.31 -8.38 -21.15
C ALA A 47 -3.78 -9.50 -20.23
N ALA A 48 -4.51 -10.59 -20.04
CA ALA A 48 -4.11 -11.70 -19.20
C ALA A 48 -3.46 -12.83 -20.00
N GLY A 49 -2.33 -12.56 -20.63
CA GLY A 49 -1.34 -13.59 -20.89
C GLY A 49 -0.71 -13.93 -19.55
N GLN A 50 -1.03 -15.10 -18.98
CA GLN A 50 -0.34 -15.60 -17.79
C GLN A 50 1.15 -15.67 -18.07
N PRO A 51 2.02 -14.99 -17.32
CA PRO A 51 3.45 -15.29 -17.39
C PRO A 51 3.65 -16.68 -16.81
N ALA A 52 4.30 -17.54 -17.57
CA ALA A 52 4.68 -18.88 -17.16
C ALA A 52 5.74 -18.82 -16.07
N TRP A 53 5.33 -18.85 -14.81
CA TRP A 53 6.19 -18.86 -13.62
C TRP A 53 6.37 -20.26 -13.03
N ASN A 54 6.38 -21.31 -13.83
CA ASN A 54 6.62 -22.66 -13.34
C ASN A 54 8.00 -23.15 -13.78
N ASN A 55 8.84 -23.42 -12.76
CA ASN A 55 10.11 -24.15 -12.78
C ASN A 55 11.35 -23.35 -13.17
N ALA A 56 11.96 -22.65 -12.17
CA ALA A 56 13.41 -22.55 -12.13
C ALA A 56 13.88 -22.24 -10.71
N THR A 57 14.63 -23.11 -10.13
CA THR A 57 15.58 -22.83 -9.07
C THR A 57 16.59 -21.80 -9.61
N GLY A 58 16.52 -20.55 -9.14
CA GLY A 58 17.47 -19.50 -9.49
C GLY A 58 16.84 -18.33 -10.23
N SER A 59 16.88 -17.16 -9.63
CA SER A 59 16.68 -15.83 -10.24
C SER A 59 15.40 -15.67 -11.06
N ASN A 60 14.32 -15.18 -10.44
CA ASN A 60 13.10 -14.75 -11.11
C ASN A 60 13.23 -13.38 -11.82
N SER A 61 14.32 -13.16 -12.53
CA SER A 61 14.41 -12.11 -13.54
C SER A 61 13.84 -12.66 -14.84
N ILE A 62 12.96 -11.90 -15.49
CA ILE A 62 12.55 -12.20 -16.87
C ILE A 62 13.83 -12.26 -17.70
N PRO A 63 14.17 -13.42 -18.32
CA PRO A 63 15.42 -13.52 -19.07
C PRO A 63 15.42 -12.49 -20.20
N GLY A 64 16.38 -11.56 -20.19
CA GLY A 64 16.60 -10.60 -21.26
C GLY A 64 16.08 -9.17 -21.03
N GLN A 65 15.41 -8.87 -19.94
CA GLN A 65 15.02 -7.49 -19.63
C GLN A 65 15.99 -6.87 -18.62
N ALA A 66 16.78 -5.88 -19.06
CA ALA A 66 17.58 -5.08 -18.14
C ALA A 66 16.65 -4.19 -17.28
N PRO A 67 16.99 -3.93 -16.00
CA PRO A 67 16.25 -2.96 -15.21
C PRO A 67 16.19 -1.62 -15.95
N PRO A 68 15.11 -0.81 -15.74
CA PRO A 68 15.04 0.53 -16.32
C PRO A 68 16.35 1.29 -16.03
N ALA A 69 16.96 1.89 -17.05
CA ALA A 69 18.29 2.47 -17.02
C ALA A 69 18.56 3.54 -15.93
N SER A 70 17.53 3.94 -15.18
CA SER A 70 17.57 4.95 -14.11
C SER A 70 16.89 4.51 -12.82
N SER A 71 16.61 3.20 -12.63
CA SER A 71 15.93 2.77 -11.42
C SER A 71 16.91 2.55 -10.27
N ASN A 72 16.70 3.29 -9.18
CA ASN A 72 17.45 3.14 -7.92
C ASN A 72 16.62 2.42 -6.86
N GLY A 73 15.27 2.60 -6.90
CA GLY A 73 14.41 2.23 -5.79
C GLY A 73 14.70 3.03 -4.53
N LEU A 74 13.97 2.76 -3.48
CA LEU A 74 14.05 3.50 -2.23
C LEU A 74 14.53 2.57 -1.11
N ILE A 75 15.84 2.41 -0.99
CA ILE A 75 16.47 1.47 -0.06
C ILE A 75 17.61 2.13 0.73
N TRP A 76 17.69 1.78 2.02
CA TRP A 76 18.77 2.18 2.91
C TRP A 76 19.47 0.98 3.53
N LYS A 77 20.72 1.18 3.87
CA LYS A 77 21.54 0.28 4.67
C LYS A 77 21.76 0.90 6.03
N ALA A 78 21.33 0.22 7.10
CA ALA A 78 21.65 0.59 8.46
C ALA A 78 22.69 -0.37 9.02
N SER A 79 23.66 0.16 9.78
CA SER A 79 24.80 -0.60 10.25
C SER A 79 25.08 -0.33 11.73
N SER A 80 25.45 -1.40 12.45
CA SER A 80 26.10 -1.39 13.75
C SER A 80 27.52 -1.98 13.61
N PRO A 81 28.35 -1.98 14.65
CA PRO A 81 29.67 -2.62 14.60
C PRO A 81 29.64 -4.11 14.23
N HIS A 82 28.51 -4.78 14.46
CA HIS A 82 28.40 -6.24 14.32
C HIS A 82 27.37 -6.70 13.31
N SER A 83 26.47 -5.83 12.86
CA SER A 83 25.38 -6.20 11.97
C SER A 83 25.07 -5.14 10.91
N THR A 84 24.44 -5.60 9.84
CA THR A 84 23.91 -4.76 8.77
C THR A 84 22.52 -5.23 8.42
N ILE A 85 21.59 -4.30 8.32
CA ILE A 85 20.22 -4.53 7.84
C ILE A 85 19.93 -3.63 6.65
N TYR A 86 18.89 -3.97 5.91
CA TYR A 86 18.40 -3.16 4.80
C TYR A 86 16.95 -2.76 5.05
N LEU A 87 16.62 -1.52 4.73
CA LEU A 87 15.28 -0.93 4.87
C LEU A 87 14.81 -0.55 3.47
N LEU A 88 13.81 -1.24 2.96
CA LEU A 88 13.22 -0.97 1.64
C LEU A 88 11.86 -0.30 1.82
N GLY A 89 11.71 0.88 1.20
CA GLY A 89 10.42 1.54 1.07
C GLY A 89 9.59 0.84 0.00
N SER A 90 8.49 0.20 0.40
CA SER A 90 7.61 -0.49 -0.53
C SER A 90 6.52 0.41 -1.09
N ILE A 91 5.90 -0.07 -2.17
CA ILE A 91 4.64 0.40 -2.71
C ILE A 91 3.74 -0.83 -2.83
N HIS A 92 2.60 -0.83 -2.13
CA HIS A 92 1.69 -1.98 -2.08
C HIS A 92 0.97 -2.24 -3.41
N VAL A 93 0.97 -1.27 -4.32
CA VAL A 93 0.51 -1.39 -5.71
C VAL A 93 1.62 -0.94 -6.64
N ALA A 94 2.02 -1.77 -7.59
CA ALA A 94 3.09 -1.44 -8.53
C ALA A 94 2.67 -1.75 -9.97
N SER A 95 3.47 -1.35 -10.94
CA SER A 95 3.25 -1.60 -12.36
C SER A 95 4.39 -2.44 -12.95
N SER A 96 4.11 -3.14 -14.04
CA SER A 96 5.08 -4.06 -14.65
C SER A 96 6.38 -3.40 -15.11
N ASP A 97 6.35 -2.12 -15.46
CA ASP A 97 7.53 -1.35 -15.86
C ASP A 97 8.47 -0.96 -14.70
N MET A 98 8.07 -1.25 -13.44
CA MET A 98 8.98 -1.16 -12.29
C MET A 98 9.87 -2.39 -12.14
N TYR A 99 9.61 -3.45 -12.90
CA TYR A 99 10.32 -4.72 -12.86
C TYR A 99 11.15 -4.96 -14.12
N PRO A 100 12.30 -5.66 -14.00
CA PRO A 100 12.86 -6.20 -12.77
C PRO A 100 13.31 -5.10 -11.81
N LEU A 101 13.25 -5.36 -10.50
CA LEU A 101 13.76 -4.43 -9.50
C LEU A 101 15.27 -4.22 -9.66
N PRO A 102 15.83 -3.07 -9.21
CA PRO A 102 17.24 -2.81 -9.25
C PRO A 102 18.07 -3.93 -8.59
N ARG A 103 19.14 -4.34 -9.23
CA ARG A 103 19.97 -5.48 -8.80
C ARG A 103 20.45 -5.35 -7.36
N HIS A 104 20.84 -4.16 -6.90
CA HIS A 104 21.31 -3.94 -5.54
C HIS A 104 20.24 -4.18 -4.47
N ILE A 105 18.94 -3.99 -4.80
CA ILE A 105 17.81 -4.32 -3.91
C ILE A 105 17.69 -5.84 -3.76
N GLU A 106 17.71 -6.57 -4.87
CA GLU A 106 17.63 -8.03 -4.82
C GLU A 106 18.87 -8.66 -4.17
N GLU A 107 20.06 -8.06 -4.36
CA GLU A 107 21.28 -8.49 -3.67
C GLU A 107 21.20 -8.24 -2.17
N ALA A 108 20.64 -7.10 -1.73
CA ALA A 108 20.41 -6.81 -0.33
C ALA A 108 19.47 -7.86 0.31
N PHE A 109 18.39 -8.21 -0.39
CA PHE A 109 17.49 -9.28 0.05
C PHE A 109 18.21 -10.63 0.15
N ARG A 110 18.96 -11.06 -0.87
CA ARG A 110 19.70 -12.33 -0.86
C ARG A 110 20.76 -12.43 0.24
N ARG A 111 21.31 -11.28 0.70
CA ARG A 111 22.26 -11.22 1.82
C ARG A 111 21.60 -11.27 3.18
N SER A 112 20.28 -11.18 3.23
CA SER A 112 19.49 -11.19 4.45
C SER A 112 19.05 -12.61 4.81
N SER A 113 18.74 -12.83 6.08
CA SER A 113 18.29 -14.13 6.60
C SER A 113 16.88 -14.06 7.20
N VAL A 114 16.37 -12.84 7.41
CA VAL A 114 15.03 -12.58 7.92
C VAL A 114 14.39 -11.51 7.05
N LEU A 115 13.19 -11.75 6.57
CA LEU A 115 12.31 -10.76 5.96
C LEU A 115 11.39 -10.21 7.05
N VAL A 116 11.41 -8.89 7.25
CA VAL A 116 10.48 -8.21 8.15
C VAL A 116 9.53 -7.38 7.28
N VAL A 117 8.23 -7.58 7.44
CA VAL A 117 7.17 -6.89 6.67
C VAL A 117 6.16 -6.24 7.62
N GLU A 118 5.38 -5.28 7.12
CA GLU A 118 4.27 -4.74 7.92
C GLU A 118 3.28 -5.85 8.26
N VAL A 119 2.76 -6.54 7.25
CA VAL A 119 1.83 -7.66 7.39
C VAL A 119 2.27 -8.79 6.48
N ASP A 120 2.29 -10.03 6.97
CA ASP A 120 2.48 -11.22 6.14
C ASP A 120 1.17 -11.56 5.41
N LEU A 121 1.04 -11.02 4.19
CA LEU A 121 -0.15 -11.20 3.36
C LEU A 121 -0.47 -12.67 3.05
N ASN A 122 0.54 -13.56 3.12
CA ASN A 122 0.36 -14.99 2.87
C ASN A 122 -0.23 -15.74 4.08
N LYS A 123 -0.22 -15.10 5.27
CA LYS A 123 -0.68 -15.69 6.53
C LYS A 123 -1.93 -15.04 7.12
N ILE A 124 -2.61 -14.19 6.34
CA ILE A 124 -3.87 -13.59 6.81
C ILE A 124 -4.91 -14.69 7.04
N ASP A 125 -5.40 -14.78 8.27
CA ASP A 125 -6.51 -15.66 8.62
C ASP A 125 -7.82 -15.09 8.05
N GLN A 126 -8.19 -15.55 6.87
CA GLN A 126 -9.41 -15.11 6.18
C GLN A 126 -10.69 -15.38 6.99
N SER A 127 -10.68 -16.42 7.84
CA SER A 127 -11.83 -16.75 8.67
C SER A 127 -12.10 -15.71 9.76
N ARG A 128 -11.09 -14.95 10.15
CA ARG A 128 -11.18 -13.81 11.10
C ARG A 128 -11.28 -12.48 10.40
N PHE A 129 -10.49 -12.30 9.35
CA PHE A 129 -10.40 -11.02 8.64
C PHE A 129 -11.69 -10.67 7.91
N GLN A 130 -12.28 -11.61 7.16
CA GLN A 130 -13.50 -11.37 6.39
C GLN A 130 -14.70 -10.96 7.25
N PRO A 131 -15.06 -11.66 8.35
CA PRO A 131 -16.12 -11.22 9.24
C PRO A 131 -15.86 -9.84 9.85
N LEU A 132 -14.61 -9.52 10.20
CA LEU A 132 -14.26 -8.21 10.73
C LEU A 132 -14.42 -7.11 9.67
N LEU A 133 -13.98 -7.35 8.46
CA LEU A 133 -14.16 -6.44 7.33
C LEU A 133 -15.65 -6.17 7.07
N MET A 134 -16.47 -7.22 7.06
CA MET A 134 -17.92 -7.10 6.89
C MET A 134 -18.55 -6.30 8.04
N ALA A 135 -18.25 -6.66 9.29
CA ALA A 135 -18.80 -5.98 10.46
C ALA A 135 -18.41 -4.51 10.57
N LYS A 136 -17.17 -4.17 10.21
CA LYS A 136 -16.61 -2.83 10.33
C LYS A 136 -16.76 -1.98 9.05
N GLY A 137 -16.89 -2.60 7.89
CA GLY A 137 -16.90 -1.93 6.59
C GLY A 137 -18.27 -1.84 5.92
N MET A 138 -19.24 -2.61 6.38
CA MET A 138 -20.56 -2.66 5.74
C MET A 138 -21.68 -2.19 6.69
N TYR A 139 -22.70 -1.60 6.10
CA TYR A 139 -23.96 -1.32 6.79
C TYR A 139 -24.88 -2.55 6.76
N PRO A 140 -25.81 -2.69 7.74
CA PRO A 140 -26.86 -3.71 7.74
C PRO A 140 -27.75 -3.63 6.48
N PHE A 141 -28.61 -4.66 6.26
CA PHE A 141 -29.45 -4.72 5.05
C PHE A 141 -30.48 -3.61 4.93
N ASP A 142 -30.93 -3.08 6.06
CA ASP A 142 -31.94 -2.02 6.18
C ASP A 142 -31.32 -0.62 6.22
N ASP A 143 -29.98 -0.51 6.06
CA ASP A 143 -29.24 0.74 6.11
C ASP A 143 -28.28 0.91 4.92
N SER A 144 -27.90 2.15 4.62
CA SER A 144 -27.05 2.47 3.48
C SER A 144 -26.17 3.68 3.72
N LEU A 145 -25.06 3.78 2.98
CA LEU A 145 -24.17 4.94 2.94
C LEU A 145 -24.93 6.26 2.79
N TRP A 146 -26.04 6.23 2.04
CA TRP A 146 -26.82 7.44 1.73
C TRP A 146 -27.50 8.07 2.95
N ASN A 147 -27.65 7.32 4.04
CA ASN A 147 -28.21 7.80 5.32
C ASN A 147 -27.13 8.43 6.23
N HIS A 148 -25.84 8.22 5.91
CA HIS A 148 -24.71 8.59 6.75
C HIS A 148 -23.79 9.65 6.15
N ILE A 149 -24.11 10.11 4.95
CA ILE A 149 -23.34 11.16 4.25
C ILE A 149 -24.23 12.34 3.86
N SER A 150 -23.63 13.51 3.80
CA SER A 150 -24.30 14.74 3.38
C SER A 150 -24.74 14.69 1.90
N PRO A 151 -25.73 15.51 1.50
CA PRO A 151 -26.15 15.62 0.10
C PRO A 151 -24.99 16.00 -0.84
N ASP A 152 -24.05 16.81 -0.36
CA ASP A 152 -22.85 17.19 -1.12
C ASP A 152 -21.95 15.98 -1.38
N THR A 153 -21.69 15.18 -0.35
CA THR A 153 -20.88 13.95 -0.50
C THR A 153 -21.59 12.93 -1.38
N LYS A 154 -22.92 12.80 -1.27
CA LYS A 154 -23.70 11.95 -2.17
C LYS A 154 -23.54 12.36 -3.63
N THR A 155 -23.60 13.66 -3.92
CA THR A 155 -23.36 14.23 -5.27
C THR A 155 -21.98 13.87 -5.79
N LEU A 156 -20.94 13.92 -4.91
CA LEU A 156 -19.59 13.54 -5.27
C LEU A 156 -19.47 12.04 -5.59
N VAL A 157 -20.10 11.16 -4.80
CA VAL A 157 -20.12 9.71 -5.07
C VAL A 157 -20.80 9.42 -6.40
N THR A 158 -21.99 10.01 -6.65
CA THR A 158 -22.73 9.81 -7.90
C THR A 158 -21.89 10.24 -9.09
N ARG A 159 -21.30 11.46 -9.05
CA ARG A 159 -20.43 11.94 -10.13
C ARG A 159 -19.23 11.02 -10.36
N PHE A 160 -18.57 10.59 -9.29
CA PHE A 160 -17.44 9.64 -9.41
C PHE A 160 -17.87 8.34 -10.09
N CYS A 161 -19.03 7.80 -9.73
CA CYS A 161 -19.58 6.61 -10.38
C CYS A 161 -19.85 6.85 -11.86
N ASP A 162 -20.51 7.94 -12.22
CA ASP A 162 -20.83 8.30 -13.61
C ASP A 162 -19.56 8.44 -14.46
N GLU A 163 -18.55 9.16 -13.94
CA GLU A 163 -17.26 9.37 -14.62
C GLU A 163 -16.48 8.07 -14.83
N ASN A 164 -16.72 7.05 -14.02
CA ASN A 164 -16.03 5.75 -14.08
C ASN A 164 -16.91 4.61 -14.61
N GLY A 165 -18.14 4.89 -15.06
CA GLY A 165 -19.05 3.89 -15.60
C GLY A 165 -19.51 2.86 -14.56
N LEU A 166 -19.62 3.24 -13.28
CA LEU A 166 -20.01 2.38 -12.18
C LEU A 166 -21.44 2.68 -11.74
N PRO A 167 -22.26 1.67 -11.39
CA PRO A 167 -23.52 1.90 -10.71
C PRO A 167 -23.26 2.41 -9.28
N SER A 168 -24.00 3.42 -8.83
CA SER A 168 -23.82 4.00 -7.48
C SER A 168 -24.11 3.00 -6.35
N GLU A 169 -24.88 1.96 -6.64
CA GLU A 169 -25.21 0.84 -5.76
C GLU A 169 -23.96 0.09 -5.24
N VAL A 170 -22.84 0.17 -5.95
CA VAL A 170 -21.54 -0.38 -5.51
C VAL A 170 -21.14 0.19 -4.15
N PHE A 171 -21.48 1.45 -3.89
CA PHE A 171 -21.17 2.15 -2.63
C PHE A 171 -22.31 2.07 -1.61
N ALA A 172 -23.51 1.61 -2.00
CA ALA A 172 -24.71 1.72 -1.15
C ALA A 172 -24.55 1.10 0.23
N ARG A 173 -23.84 -0.02 0.33
CA ARG A 173 -23.74 -0.79 1.58
C ARG A 173 -22.39 -0.65 2.29
N VAL A 174 -21.45 0.11 1.78
CA VAL A 174 -20.13 0.28 2.39
C VAL A 174 -20.07 1.53 3.27
N LYS A 175 -19.37 1.44 4.39
CA LYS A 175 -19.11 2.59 5.25
C LYS A 175 -18.15 3.57 4.59
N PRO A 176 -18.15 4.86 4.98
CA PRO A 176 -17.36 5.89 4.28
C PRO A 176 -15.86 5.59 4.20
N TRP A 177 -15.26 4.96 5.21
CA TRP A 177 -13.85 4.59 5.17
C TRP A 177 -13.55 3.54 4.07
N LEU A 178 -14.41 2.52 3.94
CA LEU A 178 -14.23 1.49 2.92
C LEU A 178 -14.53 2.06 1.53
N ALA A 179 -15.54 2.94 1.41
CA ALA A 179 -15.81 3.69 0.18
C ALA A 179 -14.59 4.54 -0.24
N THR A 180 -13.88 5.16 0.72
CA THR A 180 -12.63 5.91 0.48
C THR A 180 -11.55 5.01 -0.13
N VAL A 181 -11.34 3.83 0.45
CA VAL A 181 -10.36 2.86 -0.07
C VAL A 181 -10.75 2.42 -1.50
N MET A 182 -12.01 2.06 -1.73
CA MET A 182 -12.49 1.65 -3.06
C MET A 182 -12.31 2.76 -4.11
N ALA A 183 -12.71 4.00 -3.77
CA ALA A 183 -12.55 5.15 -4.66
C ALA A 183 -11.08 5.48 -4.95
N SER A 184 -10.16 5.19 -4.02
CA SER A 184 -8.72 5.38 -4.21
C SER A 184 -8.11 4.35 -5.15
N MET A 185 -8.59 3.11 -5.09
CA MET A 185 -8.01 2.00 -5.85
C MET A 185 -8.31 2.08 -7.36
N LEU A 186 -9.48 2.57 -7.74
CA LEU A 186 -9.90 2.59 -9.14
C LEU A 186 -8.97 3.41 -10.06
N PRO A 187 -8.62 4.68 -9.74
CA PRO A 187 -7.67 5.44 -10.55
C PRO A 187 -6.26 4.82 -10.61
N MET A 188 -5.86 4.07 -9.58
CA MET A 188 -4.58 3.36 -9.59
C MET A 188 -4.61 2.20 -10.58
N GLN A 189 -5.68 1.39 -10.57
CA GLN A 189 -5.84 0.28 -11.52
C GLN A 189 -5.87 0.79 -12.97
N THR A 190 -6.59 1.87 -13.25
CA THR A 190 -6.63 2.47 -14.59
C THR A 190 -5.27 3.07 -15.02
N SER A 191 -4.38 3.33 -14.07
CA SER A 191 -2.99 3.74 -14.31
C SER A 191 -2.02 2.56 -14.48
N GLY A 192 -2.51 1.32 -14.57
CA GLY A 192 -1.71 0.11 -14.71
C GLY A 192 -1.02 -0.35 -13.43
N MET A 193 -1.40 0.22 -12.27
CA MET A 193 -0.92 -0.23 -10.97
C MET A 193 -1.76 -1.42 -10.48
N SER A 194 -1.12 -2.44 -9.93
CA SER A 194 -1.77 -3.65 -9.44
C SER A 194 -1.23 -4.05 -8.07
N PRO A 195 -2.09 -4.45 -7.12
CA PRO A 195 -1.66 -5.06 -5.85
C PRO A 195 -0.87 -6.35 -6.05
N GLU A 196 -1.15 -7.08 -7.14
CA GLU A 196 -0.42 -8.33 -7.46
C GLU A 196 1.06 -8.08 -7.75
N LEU A 197 1.41 -6.86 -8.17
CA LEU A 197 2.76 -6.41 -8.43
C LEU A 197 3.36 -5.63 -7.25
N GLY A 198 2.67 -5.53 -6.11
CA GLY A 198 3.17 -4.85 -4.93
C GLY A 198 4.55 -5.34 -4.51
N ILE A 199 5.41 -4.39 -4.09
CA ILE A 199 6.80 -4.70 -3.73
C ILE A 199 6.87 -5.61 -2.50
N ASP A 200 5.98 -5.41 -1.53
CA ASP A 200 5.84 -6.30 -0.36
C ASP A 200 5.54 -7.73 -0.80
N LYS A 201 4.55 -7.88 -1.67
CA LYS A 201 4.14 -9.18 -2.20
C LYS A 201 5.25 -9.85 -2.98
N HIS A 202 6.02 -9.07 -3.75
CA HIS A 202 7.19 -9.59 -4.46
C HIS A 202 8.18 -10.25 -3.50
N PHE A 203 8.58 -9.58 -2.41
CA PHE A 203 9.54 -10.13 -1.46
C PHE A 203 8.96 -11.24 -0.59
N LEU A 204 7.67 -11.19 -0.24
CA LEU A 204 6.99 -12.30 0.41
C LEU A 204 7.00 -13.57 -0.46
N ASN A 205 6.76 -13.42 -1.76
CA ASN A 205 6.82 -14.53 -2.71
C ASN A 205 8.24 -15.08 -2.87
N LEU A 206 9.26 -14.20 -2.93
CA LEU A 206 10.67 -14.62 -3.00
C LEU A 206 11.14 -15.31 -1.71
N ALA A 207 10.68 -14.85 -0.55
CA ALA A 207 11.00 -15.49 0.73
C ALA A 207 10.44 -16.91 0.80
N GLY A 208 9.24 -17.14 0.30
CA GLY A 208 8.56 -18.44 0.28
C GLY A 208 8.63 -19.13 1.65
N ASN A 209 8.97 -20.42 1.64
CA ASN A 209 9.20 -21.20 2.86
C ASN A 209 10.69 -21.25 3.29
N ALA A 210 11.59 -20.65 2.51
CA ALA A 210 13.04 -20.75 2.72
C ALA A 210 13.59 -19.67 3.65
N MET A 211 12.90 -18.55 3.79
CA MET A 211 13.32 -17.43 4.63
C MET A 211 12.33 -17.23 5.79
N ARG A 212 12.84 -16.94 6.98
CA ARG A 212 12.01 -16.53 8.12
C ARG A 212 11.35 -15.21 7.81
N VAL A 213 10.02 -15.17 7.94
CA VAL A 213 9.22 -13.95 7.80
C VAL A 213 8.68 -13.55 9.16
N GLU A 214 8.93 -12.31 9.54
CA GLU A 214 8.39 -11.64 10.72
C GLU A 214 7.47 -10.51 10.27
N GLN A 215 6.32 -10.36 10.94
CA GLN A 215 5.42 -9.25 10.69
C GLN A 215 5.42 -8.27 11.86
N LEU A 216 5.34 -6.98 11.54
CA LEU A 216 5.30 -5.90 12.51
C LEU A 216 3.89 -5.69 13.08
N GLU A 217 2.88 -5.98 12.30
CA GLU A 217 1.48 -5.68 12.59
C GLU A 217 0.57 -6.82 12.09
N THR A 218 -0.71 -6.72 12.41
CA THR A 218 -1.74 -7.63 11.89
C THR A 218 -2.63 -6.92 10.87
N ALA A 219 -3.19 -7.68 9.91
CA ALA A 219 -4.15 -7.15 8.95
C ALA A 219 -5.38 -6.55 9.64
N GLU A 220 -5.85 -7.17 10.73
CA GLU A 220 -6.94 -6.68 11.56
C GLU A 220 -6.58 -5.35 12.25
N GLY A 221 -5.33 -5.19 12.70
CA GLY A 221 -4.82 -3.94 13.26
C GLY A 221 -4.88 -2.81 12.24
N GLN A 222 -4.35 -3.04 11.05
CA GLN A 222 -4.39 -2.05 9.96
C GLN A 222 -5.82 -1.71 9.51
N LEU A 223 -6.73 -2.69 9.45
CA LEU A 223 -8.14 -2.43 9.16
C LEU A 223 -8.74 -1.46 10.19
N ARG A 224 -8.48 -1.68 11.49
CA ARG A 224 -8.99 -0.83 12.57
C ARG A 224 -8.49 0.60 12.51
N LEU A 225 -7.27 0.86 12.00
CA LEU A 225 -6.77 2.22 11.82
C LEU A 225 -7.72 3.12 11.01
N LEU A 226 -8.44 2.54 10.04
CA LEU A 226 -9.43 3.27 9.25
C LEU A 226 -10.85 3.09 9.78
N ALA A 227 -11.20 1.87 10.17
CA ALA A 227 -12.55 1.53 10.56
C ALA A 227 -13.00 2.14 11.88
N ASP A 228 -12.05 2.42 12.79
CA ASP A 228 -12.35 2.99 14.12
C ASP A 228 -12.26 4.54 14.13
N ILE A 229 -11.98 5.18 12.99
CA ILE A 229 -12.10 6.64 12.82
C ILE A 229 -13.57 7.05 13.02
N PRO A 230 -13.87 8.17 13.71
CA PRO A 230 -15.24 8.68 13.83
C PRO A 230 -15.91 8.86 12.45
N GLU A 231 -17.14 8.42 12.31
CA GLU A 231 -17.84 8.36 11.00
C GLU A 231 -17.93 9.72 10.31
N SER A 232 -18.10 10.79 11.08
CA SER A 232 -18.08 12.18 10.55
C SER A 232 -16.73 12.57 9.94
N GLN A 233 -15.63 12.01 10.41
CA GLN A 233 -14.30 12.18 9.81
C GLN A 233 -14.10 11.28 8.60
N GLN A 234 -14.61 10.04 8.66
CA GLN A 234 -14.59 9.13 7.51
C GLN A 234 -15.31 9.76 6.29
N GLU A 235 -16.46 10.43 6.49
CA GLU A 235 -17.15 11.16 5.43
C GLU A 235 -16.29 12.27 4.84
N LYS A 236 -15.62 13.06 5.68
CA LYS A 236 -14.71 14.12 5.20
C LYS A 236 -13.61 13.57 4.31
N TYR A 237 -13.04 12.41 4.69
CA TYR A 237 -12.00 11.75 3.90
C TYR A 237 -12.55 11.20 2.58
N LEU A 238 -13.75 10.63 2.59
CA LEU A 238 -14.43 10.21 1.36
C LEU A 238 -14.65 11.40 0.42
N ALA A 239 -15.21 12.49 0.93
CA ALA A 239 -15.47 13.70 0.13
C ALA A 239 -14.17 14.29 -0.45
N ALA A 240 -13.10 14.33 0.34
CA ALA A 240 -11.79 14.81 -0.10
C ALA A 240 -11.20 13.91 -1.21
N THR A 241 -11.29 12.59 -1.04
CA THR A 241 -10.87 11.59 -2.01
C THR A 241 -11.58 11.78 -3.35
N LEU A 242 -12.90 11.86 -3.32
CA LEU A 242 -13.71 12.03 -4.53
C LEU A 242 -13.44 13.35 -5.25
N LYS A 243 -13.24 14.46 -4.52
CA LYS A 243 -12.90 15.77 -5.11
C LYS A 243 -11.56 15.77 -5.84
N SER A 244 -10.62 14.96 -5.39
CA SER A 244 -9.26 14.93 -5.94
C SER A 244 -8.98 13.69 -6.81
N ALA A 245 -10.00 12.87 -7.09
CA ALA A 245 -9.84 11.65 -7.89
C ALA A 245 -9.16 11.91 -9.25
N ALA A 246 -9.48 13.00 -9.93
CA ALA A 246 -8.86 13.40 -11.19
C ALA A 246 -7.34 13.69 -11.08
N LEU A 247 -6.83 14.01 -9.89
CA LEU A 247 -5.41 14.25 -9.65
C LEU A 247 -4.65 12.98 -9.30
N THR A 248 -5.35 11.89 -8.97
CA THR A 248 -4.74 10.66 -8.48
C THR A 248 -3.74 10.08 -9.49
N GLN A 249 -4.07 10.02 -10.76
CA GLN A 249 -3.17 9.49 -11.79
C GLN A 249 -1.86 10.28 -11.86
N LYS A 250 -1.93 11.61 -11.76
CA LYS A 250 -0.73 12.46 -11.73
C LYS A 250 0.12 12.18 -10.48
N LEU A 251 -0.51 12.10 -9.31
CA LEU A 251 0.19 11.84 -8.04
C LEU A 251 0.81 10.45 -8.01
N VAL A 252 0.12 9.43 -8.50
CA VAL A 252 0.65 8.07 -8.66
C VAL A 252 1.89 8.08 -9.55
N LYS A 253 1.85 8.78 -10.69
CA LYS A 253 3.00 8.90 -11.60
C LYS A 253 4.19 9.60 -10.93
N GLU A 254 3.94 10.70 -10.20
CA GLU A 254 4.98 11.43 -9.48
C GLU A 254 5.59 10.58 -8.35
N PHE A 255 4.75 9.88 -7.58
CA PHE A 255 5.19 8.98 -6.50
C PHE A 255 6.04 7.82 -7.05
N LYS A 256 5.54 7.15 -8.10
CA LYS A 256 6.29 6.12 -8.78
C LYS A 256 7.64 6.65 -9.31
N GLY A 257 7.63 7.84 -9.93
CA GLY A 257 8.86 8.48 -10.42
C GLY A 257 9.86 8.74 -9.31
N ALA A 258 9.42 9.30 -8.17
CA ALA A 258 10.27 9.53 -7.00
C ALA A 258 10.82 8.23 -6.43
N TRP A 259 10.00 7.17 -6.35
CA TRP A 259 10.44 5.85 -5.93
C TRP A 259 11.50 5.26 -6.88
N MET A 260 11.22 5.29 -8.18
CA MET A 260 12.13 4.75 -9.20
C MET A 260 13.50 5.44 -9.21
N THR A 261 13.52 6.75 -9.00
CA THR A 261 14.77 7.53 -8.95
C THR A 261 15.47 7.47 -7.59
N GLY A 262 14.81 6.95 -6.54
CA GLY A 262 15.34 6.97 -5.17
C GLY A 262 15.27 8.36 -4.54
N ASP A 263 14.37 9.25 -5.00
CA ASP A 263 14.24 10.61 -4.48
C ASP A 263 13.39 10.63 -3.20
N ALA A 264 14.05 10.36 -2.08
CA ALA A 264 13.43 10.34 -0.76
C ALA A 264 12.82 11.69 -0.36
N ASN A 265 13.43 12.82 -0.76
CA ASN A 265 12.93 14.15 -0.44
C ASN A 265 11.64 14.47 -1.22
N ARG A 266 11.59 14.09 -2.50
CA ARG A 266 10.37 14.24 -3.30
C ARG A 266 9.25 13.38 -2.75
N LEU A 267 9.56 12.15 -2.35
CA LEU A 267 8.59 11.23 -1.77
C LEU A 267 8.06 11.76 -0.44
N ASP A 268 8.91 12.27 0.45
CA ASP A 268 8.49 12.93 1.70
C ASP A 268 7.56 14.10 1.42
N THR A 269 7.89 14.95 0.45
CA THR A 269 7.03 16.08 0.04
C THR A 269 5.65 15.61 -0.44
N LEU A 270 5.60 14.54 -1.24
CA LEU A 270 4.35 13.98 -1.75
C LEU A 270 3.51 13.36 -0.63
N VAL A 271 4.14 12.62 0.27
CA VAL A 271 3.47 12.00 1.43
C VAL A 271 2.97 13.09 2.38
N SER A 272 3.83 13.99 2.85
CA SER A 272 3.46 15.04 3.81
C SER A 272 2.38 15.98 3.28
N GLY A 273 2.46 16.35 1.99
CA GLY A 273 1.46 17.24 1.36
C GLY A 273 0.10 16.59 1.09
N SER A 274 -0.05 15.30 1.39
CA SER A 274 -1.29 14.56 1.14
C SER A 274 -2.28 14.59 2.32
N TRP A 275 -1.84 15.04 3.49
CA TRP A 275 -2.59 14.92 4.75
C TRP A 275 -3.17 16.24 5.27
N GLU A 276 -3.12 17.29 4.50
CA GLU A 276 -3.68 18.59 4.91
C GLU A 276 -5.15 18.45 5.33
N GLY A 277 -5.46 18.79 6.59
CA GLY A 277 -6.77 18.59 7.20
C GLY A 277 -7.09 17.18 7.67
N ALA A 278 -6.10 16.28 7.68
CA ALA A 278 -6.19 14.91 8.19
C ALA A 278 -4.95 14.54 9.03
N GLU A 279 -4.43 15.52 9.77
CA GLU A 279 -3.19 15.42 10.55
C GLU A 279 -3.28 14.30 11.61
N GLU A 280 -4.44 14.13 12.26
CA GLU A 280 -4.66 13.06 13.22
C GLU A 280 -4.54 11.66 12.58
N LEU A 281 -5.08 11.52 11.37
CA LEU A 281 -4.95 10.26 10.63
C LEU A 281 -3.51 10.04 10.17
N GLN A 282 -2.82 11.08 9.71
CA GLN A 282 -1.40 11.02 9.38
C GLN A 282 -0.59 10.54 10.57
N LYS A 283 -0.85 11.12 11.75
CA LYS A 283 -0.19 10.72 13.00
C LYS A 283 -0.42 9.24 13.30
N SER A 284 -1.67 8.78 13.24
CA SER A 284 -2.01 7.37 13.49
C SER A 284 -1.37 6.41 12.49
N ILE A 285 -1.22 6.83 11.23
CA ILE A 285 -0.61 6.00 10.17
C ILE A 285 0.92 5.98 10.27
N PHE A 286 1.56 7.07 10.63
CA PHE A 286 3.03 7.17 10.63
C PHE A 286 3.62 7.34 12.03
N ALA A 287 3.36 8.47 12.70
CA ALA A 287 4.06 8.84 13.93
C ALA A 287 3.83 7.83 15.07
N ASP A 288 2.65 7.26 15.20
CA ASP A 288 2.32 6.28 16.23
C ASP A 288 2.89 4.88 15.92
N ARG A 289 3.19 4.56 14.66
CA ARG A 289 3.67 3.24 14.20
C ARG A 289 5.19 3.20 13.96
N ASN A 290 5.78 4.27 13.46
CA ASN A 290 7.20 4.34 13.12
C ASN A 290 8.14 3.99 14.29
N PRO A 291 7.88 4.39 15.57
CA PRO A 291 8.72 4.00 16.70
C PRO A 291 8.85 2.48 16.85
N HIS A 292 7.73 1.74 16.74
CA HIS A 292 7.76 0.27 16.80
C HIS A 292 8.55 -0.36 15.65
N MET A 293 8.39 0.16 14.44
CA MET A 293 9.17 -0.30 13.28
C MET A 293 10.67 -0.06 13.48
N ALA A 294 11.04 1.11 14.05
CA ALA A 294 12.41 1.43 14.39
C ALA A 294 12.95 0.52 15.51
N ASP A 295 12.13 0.17 16.50
CA ASP A 295 12.52 -0.74 17.59
C ASP A 295 12.87 -2.14 17.05
N VAL A 296 12.07 -2.68 16.13
CA VAL A 296 12.34 -3.98 15.50
C VAL A 296 13.60 -3.91 14.64
N ALA A 297 13.79 -2.86 13.85
CA ALA A 297 15.00 -2.66 13.07
C ALA A 297 16.25 -2.55 13.96
N GLU A 298 16.17 -1.83 15.08
CA GLU A 298 17.22 -1.74 16.10
C GLU A 298 17.53 -3.10 16.75
N GLN A 299 16.49 -3.89 17.06
CA GLN A 299 16.68 -5.25 17.60
C GLN A 299 17.42 -6.14 16.61
N CYS A 300 17.11 -6.08 15.30
CA CYS A 300 17.88 -6.78 14.27
C CYS A 300 19.38 -6.41 14.33
N LEU A 301 19.69 -5.12 14.46
CA LEU A 301 21.06 -4.63 14.51
C LEU A 301 21.77 -5.09 15.80
N LYS A 302 21.09 -5.05 16.95
CA LYS A 302 21.66 -5.45 18.26
C LYS A 302 21.85 -6.97 18.36
N ASN A 303 20.93 -7.75 17.78
CA ASN A 303 20.96 -9.22 17.86
C ASN A 303 21.80 -9.86 16.74
N ASN A 304 22.55 -9.06 15.96
CA ASN A 304 23.35 -9.51 14.82
C ASN A 304 22.51 -10.30 13.78
N GLN A 305 21.26 -9.90 13.57
CA GLN A 305 20.38 -10.48 12.57
C GLN A 305 20.49 -9.69 11.26
N ARG A 306 20.57 -10.40 10.15
CA ARG A 306 20.60 -9.81 8.82
C ARG A 306 19.17 -9.68 8.29
N CYS A 307 18.48 -8.61 8.73
CA CYS A 307 17.10 -8.35 8.35
C CYS A 307 17.01 -7.55 7.03
N PHE A 308 16.05 -7.92 6.21
CA PHE A 308 15.53 -7.10 5.12
C PHE A 308 14.15 -6.61 5.52
N VAL A 309 14.06 -5.34 5.86
CA VAL A 309 12.84 -4.72 6.40
C VAL A 309 12.12 -4.03 5.24
N VAL A 310 10.90 -4.45 4.96
CA VAL A 310 10.03 -3.92 3.89
C VAL A 310 8.81 -3.29 4.53
N VAL A 311 8.76 -1.98 4.48
CA VAL A 311 7.63 -1.18 4.98
C VAL A 311 7.24 -0.13 3.95
N GLY A 312 6.01 0.34 3.96
CA GLY A 312 5.56 1.38 3.04
C GLY A 312 6.54 2.56 3.00
N ALA A 313 6.85 3.04 1.80
CA ALA A 313 7.88 4.06 1.58
C ALA A 313 7.68 5.32 2.44
N GLY A 314 6.43 5.67 2.76
CA GLY A 314 6.09 6.77 3.65
C GLY A 314 6.61 6.61 5.09
N HIS A 315 6.79 5.38 5.57
CA HIS A 315 7.34 5.11 6.90
C HIS A 315 8.84 5.39 7.01
N LEU A 316 9.56 5.41 5.89
CA LEU A 316 11.02 5.57 5.90
C LEU A 316 11.48 7.02 5.77
N VAL A 317 10.64 7.90 5.21
CA VAL A 317 11.01 9.29 4.88
C VAL A 317 10.49 10.30 5.91
N GLY A 318 11.02 11.51 5.85
CA GLY A 318 10.60 12.61 6.74
C GLY A 318 11.23 12.57 8.13
N ARG A 319 10.84 13.56 8.96
CA ARG A 319 11.43 13.77 10.30
C ARG A 319 11.08 12.67 11.29
N GLU A 320 9.92 12.06 11.16
CA GLU A 320 9.42 10.97 12.01
C GLU A 320 9.60 9.61 11.33
N GLY A 321 10.29 9.56 10.19
CA GLY A 321 10.55 8.32 9.46
C GLY A 321 11.54 7.40 10.17
N VAL A 322 11.39 6.10 9.94
CA VAL A 322 12.23 5.05 10.58
C VAL A 322 13.71 5.27 10.32
N VAL A 323 14.08 5.76 9.13
CA VAL A 323 15.48 6.11 8.81
C VAL A 323 16.02 7.16 9.78
N ARG A 324 15.24 8.22 9.98
CA ARG A 324 15.63 9.30 10.90
C ARG A 324 15.68 8.83 12.35
N LEU A 325 14.69 8.04 12.79
CA LEU A 325 14.67 7.48 14.13
C LEU A 325 15.89 6.61 14.42
N LEU A 326 16.35 5.81 13.47
CA LEU A 326 17.57 5.02 13.63
C LEU A 326 18.83 5.89 13.67
N GLN A 327 18.90 6.96 12.86
CA GLN A 327 19.99 7.92 12.91
C GLN A 327 20.08 8.63 14.28
N ASP A 328 18.93 9.06 14.82
CA ASP A 328 18.84 9.71 16.14
C ASP A 328 19.24 8.76 17.29
N ARG A 329 19.11 7.44 17.09
CA ARG A 329 19.59 6.39 17.99
C ARG A 329 21.09 6.06 17.80
N GLY A 330 21.77 6.78 16.92
CA GLY A 330 23.22 6.66 16.70
C GLY A 330 23.66 5.59 15.69
N PHE A 331 22.72 4.98 14.95
CA PHE A 331 23.09 4.06 13.88
C PHE A 331 23.51 4.81 12.62
N LYS A 332 24.50 4.27 11.90
CA LYS A 332 24.86 4.77 10.57
C LYS A 332 23.81 4.24 9.56
N VAL A 333 23.06 5.17 8.94
CA VAL A 333 22.06 4.83 7.94
C VAL A 333 22.38 5.59 6.65
N GLU A 334 22.59 4.86 5.56
CA GLU A 334 22.98 5.37 4.25
C GLU A 334 21.99 4.90 3.19
N GLN A 335 21.53 5.81 2.34
CA GLN A 335 20.73 5.43 1.18
C GLN A 335 21.62 4.76 0.13
N LEU A 336 21.11 3.68 -0.47
CA LEU A 336 21.82 2.96 -1.52
C LEU A 336 21.30 3.38 -2.90
N PHE A 337 22.19 3.46 -3.85
CA PHE A 337 21.90 3.74 -5.25
C PHE A 337 22.54 2.69 -6.15
N SER A 338 21.99 2.51 -7.34
CA SER A 338 22.63 1.66 -8.36
C SER A 338 24.03 2.20 -8.67
N SER A 339 25.02 1.35 -8.57
CA SER A 339 26.35 1.68 -9.12
C SER A 339 26.22 1.75 -10.63
N ASN A 340 26.62 2.85 -11.23
CA ASN A 340 26.73 3.02 -12.68
C ASN A 340 27.71 2.01 -13.28
#